data_fcd5f2521939c787af22a369f62eae95
#
_entry.id   fcd5f2521939c787af22a369f62eae95
#
_cell.length_a   1.000
_cell.length_b   1.000
_cell.length_c   1.000
_cell.angle_alpha   90.00
_cell.angle_beta   90.00
_cell.angle_gamma   90.00
#
_symmetry.space_group_name_H-M   'P 1'
#
loop_
_entity.id
_entity.type
_entity.pdbx_description
1 polymer ?
#
loop_
_entity_poly.entity_id
_entity_poly.type
_entity_poly.pdbx_seq_one_letter_code
_entity_poly.pdbx_strand_id
1 'polypeptide(L)'
;GSTIKDSLGDNIGEYIDGSFKCSPSIEGLTWESLTTRNFQVPAGCDKEYKITYQTKFGEDPSNAPAITKSNTFTINPFGNTQNTDYTDSFKVGKENYQFIEKTCLTTNNSQEVAWQIKINVPENGINHLIVKDIIPEGMNYKNFEVLSGFNGIPTFSQKDRELTFDFGKVNEGTIIIQVITSLD
;
A
#
# COMPACT_ATOMS: atom_id res chain seq x y z
N GLY A 1 -5.11 -35.37 19.09
CA GLY A 1 -5.78 -34.16 19.50
C GLY A 1 -5.95 -33.21 18.33
N SER A 2 -6.73 -32.18 18.53
CA SER A 2 -6.84 -31.08 17.56
C SER A 2 -5.52 -30.35 17.41
N THR A 3 -5.24 -29.79 16.24
CA THR A 3 -4.09 -28.93 16.01
C THR A 3 -4.55 -27.53 15.62
N ILE A 4 -3.74 -26.53 15.99
CA ILE A 4 -3.94 -25.13 15.61
C ILE A 4 -2.63 -24.55 15.03
N LYS A 5 -2.78 -23.63 14.11
CA LYS A 5 -1.67 -22.87 13.53
C LYS A 5 -2.13 -21.47 13.13
N ASP A 6 -1.30 -20.51 13.39
CA ASP A 6 -1.47 -19.14 12.86
C ASP A 6 -0.47 -18.93 11.72
N SER A 7 -0.98 -18.57 10.56
CA SER A 7 -0.18 -18.30 9.38
C SER A 7 -0.24 -16.82 9.08
N LEU A 8 0.79 -16.11 9.55
CA LEU A 8 0.96 -14.71 9.22
C LEU A 8 1.13 -14.56 7.71
N GLY A 9 0.21 -13.85 7.09
CA GLY A 9 0.36 -13.45 5.69
C GLY A 9 1.61 -12.60 5.49
N ASP A 10 2.10 -12.55 4.26
CA ASP A 10 3.24 -11.71 3.91
C ASP A 10 2.99 -10.25 4.34
N ASN A 11 3.96 -9.69 5.05
CA ASN A 11 3.95 -8.28 5.45
C ASN A 11 2.83 -7.84 6.43
N ILE A 12 2.38 -8.66 7.36
CA ILE A 12 1.54 -8.16 8.46
C ILE A 12 2.36 -7.52 9.60
N GLY A 13 3.66 -7.36 9.42
CA GLY A 13 4.58 -6.73 10.35
C GLY A 13 5.42 -7.73 11.14
N GLU A 14 6.37 -7.19 11.91
CA GLU A 14 7.22 -7.97 12.80
C GLU A 14 6.52 -8.22 14.14
N TYR A 15 6.64 -9.41 14.68
CA TYR A 15 6.12 -9.74 15.99
C TYR A 15 6.79 -8.90 17.09
N ILE A 16 6.00 -8.37 18.01
CA ILE A 16 6.52 -7.67 19.19
C ILE A 16 6.73 -8.68 20.30
N ASP A 17 7.98 -8.90 20.67
CA ASP A 17 8.38 -9.85 21.71
C ASP A 17 7.61 -9.61 23.02
N GLY A 18 7.14 -10.70 23.62
CA GLY A 18 6.38 -10.64 24.87
C GLY A 18 4.92 -10.19 24.74
N SER A 19 4.47 -9.87 23.54
CA SER A 19 3.05 -9.47 23.32
C SER A 19 2.07 -10.63 23.25
N PHE A 20 2.55 -11.87 23.07
CA PHE A 20 1.72 -13.06 22.99
C PHE A 20 1.06 -13.38 24.32
N LYS A 21 -0.26 -13.60 24.28
CA LYS A 21 -1.06 -13.99 25.45
C LYS A 21 -2.09 -15.03 25.04
N CYS A 22 -2.29 -16.03 25.89
CA CYS A 22 -3.40 -16.98 25.80
C CYS A 22 -4.14 -17.00 27.13
N SER A 23 -5.44 -16.79 27.10
CA SER A 23 -6.29 -16.81 28.32
C SER A 23 -7.56 -17.64 28.07
N PRO A 24 -7.82 -18.67 28.89
CA PRO A 24 -6.89 -19.30 29.85
C PRO A 24 -5.61 -19.78 29.18
N SER A 25 -4.53 -19.98 29.95
CA SER A 25 -3.27 -20.49 29.40
C SER A 25 -3.41 -21.95 28.93
N ILE A 26 -2.72 -22.25 27.82
CA ILE A 26 -2.54 -23.62 27.32
C ILE A 26 -1.08 -24.00 27.50
N GLU A 27 -0.81 -25.12 28.13
CA GLU A 27 0.57 -25.59 28.37
C GLU A 27 1.31 -25.79 27.04
N GLY A 28 2.52 -25.23 26.93
CA GLY A 28 3.36 -25.34 25.74
C GLY A 28 2.93 -24.47 24.56
N LEU A 29 1.84 -23.71 24.66
CA LEU A 29 1.43 -22.78 23.61
C LEU A 29 2.21 -21.46 23.76
N THR A 30 3.03 -21.18 22.78
CA THR A 30 3.83 -19.95 22.65
C THR A 30 3.65 -19.36 21.27
N TRP A 31 4.11 -18.14 21.05
CA TRP A 31 4.16 -17.53 19.71
C TRP A 31 4.86 -18.44 18.71
N GLU A 32 6.04 -18.94 19.03
CA GLU A 32 6.83 -19.81 18.16
C GLU A 32 6.09 -21.11 17.86
N SER A 33 5.53 -21.78 18.88
CA SER A 33 4.84 -23.04 18.67
C SER A 33 3.56 -22.90 17.85
N LEU A 34 2.91 -21.73 17.90
CA LEU A 34 1.70 -21.44 17.13
C LEU A 34 1.98 -21.11 15.66
N THR A 35 3.09 -20.43 15.38
CA THR A 35 3.37 -19.90 14.03
C THR A 35 4.27 -20.79 13.19
N THR A 36 5.20 -21.52 13.81
CA THR A 36 6.20 -22.32 13.07
C THR A 36 5.74 -23.76 12.77
N ARG A 37 4.78 -24.29 13.54
CA ARG A 37 4.29 -25.66 13.41
C ARG A 37 2.80 -25.75 13.74
N ASN A 38 2.19 -26.91 13.39
CA ASN A 38 0.85 -27.24 13.88
C ASN A 38 0.96 -27.57 15.38
N PHE A 39 0.53 -26.66 16.24
CA PHE A 39 0.52 -26.89 17.69
C PHE A 39 -0.56 -27.89 18.05
N GLN A 40 -0.20 -28.97 18.73
CA GLN A 40 -1.16 -29.95 19.20
C GLN A 40 -1.79 -29.50 20.51
N VAL A 41 -3.09 -29.27 20.48
CA VAL A 41 -3.85 -28.85 21.67
C VAL A 41 -3.92 -30.03 22.66
N PRO A 42 -3.50 -29.83 23.92
CA PRO A 42 -3.57 -30.86 24.95
C PRO A 42 -5.02 -31.35 25.20
N ALA A 43 -5.16 -32.58 25.68
CA ALA A 43 -6.45 -33.08 26.12
C ALA A 43 -6.98 -32.25 27.31
N GLY A 44 -8.30 -32.06 27.36
CA GLY A 44 -8.96 -31.32 28.42
C GLY A 44 -9.06 -29.81 28.16
N CYS A 45 -8.64 -29.33 26.98
CA CYS A 45 -8.93 -27.97 26.52
C CYS A 45 -10.37 -27.90 26.00
N ASP A 46 -11.33 -27.70 26.88
CA ASP A 46 -12.79 -27.70 26.64
C ASP A 46 -13.46 -26.31 26.88
N LYS A 47 -12.63 -25.28 27.01
CA LYS A 47 -13.07 -23.90 27.28
C LYS A 47 -12.85 -23.02 26.06
N GLU A 48 -13.42 -21.84 26.08
CA GLU A 48 -13.06 -20.75 25.19
C GLU A 48 -11.67 -20.21 25.56
N TYR A 49 -10.80 -20.11 24.57
CA TYR A 49 -9.44 -19.59 24.71
C TYR A 49 -9.26 -18.39 23.82
N LYS A 50 -8.77 -17.29 24.40
CA LYS A 50 -8.45 -16.07 23.67
C LYS A 50 -6.95 -15.95 23.49
N ILE A 51 -6.51 -15.97 22.24
CA ILE A 51 -5.10 -15.74 21.85
C ILE A 51 -4.97 -14.33 21.29
N THR A 52 -4.01 -13.56 21.80
CA THR A 52 -3.70 -12.21 21.32
C THR A 52 -2.20 -12.01 21.18
N TYR A 53 -1.80 -11.22 20.25
CA TYR A 53 -0.41 -10.76 20.06
C TYR A 53 -0.41 -9.44 19.29
N GLN A 54 0.73 -8.79 19.21
CA GLN A 54 0.91 -7.54 18.47
C GLN A 54 2.01 -7.70 17.43
N THR A 55 1.83 -7.03 16.30
CA THR A 55 2.85 -6.87 15.27
C THR A 55 3.10 -5.38 15.04
N LYS A 56 4.33 -5.04 14.64
CA LYS A 56 4.75 -3.68 14.32
C LYS A 56 5.15 -3.61 12.85
N PHE A 57 4.60 -2.67 12.13
CA PHE A 57 5.07 -2.34 10.79
C PHE A 57 6.41 -1.60 10.89
N GLY A 58 7.38 -1.95 10.02
CA GLY A 58 8.70 -1.32 10.01
C GLY A 58 8.69 0.14 9.60
N GLU A 59 7.69 0.55 8.80
CA GLU A 59 7.49 1.90 8.31
C GLU A 59 6.08 2.38 8.67
N ASP A 60 5.92 3.68 8.87
CA ASP A 60 4.61 4.29 9.09
C ASP A 60 3.83 4.33 7.76
N PRO A 61 2.77 3.53 7.60
CA PRO A 61 2.01 3.48 6.35
C PRO A 61 1.05 4.67 6.20
N SER A 62 1.13 5.69 7.04
CA SER A 62 0.17 6.80 7.06
C SER A 62 0.16 7.61 5.77
N ASN A 63 1.26 7.64 5.02
CA ASN A 63 1.40 8.35 3.75
C ASN A 63 1.56 7.40 2.55
N ALA A 64 0.95 6.24 2.59
CA ALA A 64 0.94 5.27 1.50
C ALA A 64 -0.49 4.86 1.15
N PRO A 65 -0.74 4.40 -0.09
CA PRO A 65 -2.03 3.84 -0.45
C PRO A 65 -2.39 2.65 0.45
N ALA A 66 -3.66 2.53 0.78
CA ALA A 66 -4.12 1.40 1.58
C ALA A 66 -3.93 0.08 0.83
N ILE A 67 -3.33 -0.88 1.53
CA ILE A 67 -3.20 -2.26 1.09
C ILE A 67 -3.96 -3.17 2.06
N THR A 68 -4.58 -4.21 1.53
CA THR A 68 -5.24 -5.22 2.35
C THR A 68 -4.21 -6.22 2.85
N LYS A 69 -4.20 -6.44 4.15
CA LYS A 69 -3.42 -7.46 4.85
C LYS A 69 -4.37 -8.51 5.39
N SER A 70 -3.97 -9.76 5.39
CA SER A 70 -4.77 -10.85 5.94
C SER A 70 -3.96 -11.75 6.85
N ASN A 71 -4.64 -12.33 7.83
CA ASN A 71 -4.10 -13.38 8.69
C ASN A 71 -5.02 -14.60 8.64
N THR A 72 -4.45 -15.80 8.63
CA THR A 72 -5.20 -17.04 8.56
C THR A 72 -4.87 -17.92 9.75
N PHE A 73 -5.90 -18.25 10.51
CA PHE A 73 -5.83 -19.19 11.62
C PHE A 73 -6.41 -20.54 11.17
N THR A 74 -5.63 -21.59 11.22
CA THR A 74 -6.01 -22.93 10.79
C THR A 74 -6.30 -23.82 12.00
N ILE A 75 -7.43 -24.50 11.97
CA ILE A 75 -7.79 -25.50 12.97
C ILE A 75 -7.97 -26.86 12.27
N ASN A 76 -7.33 -27.88 12.80
CA ASN A 76 -7.63 -29.26 12.45
C ASN A 76 -8.29 -29.93 13.66
N PRO A 77 -9.61 -30.11 13.66
CA PRO A 77 -10.33 -30.79 14.75
C PRO A 77 -9.92 -32.24 14.85
N PHE A 78 -9.92 -32.78 16.08
CA PHE A 78 -9.58 -34.17 16.33
C PHE A 78 -10.47 -35.13 15.52
N GLY A 79 -9.83 -36.08 14.82
CA GLY A 79 -10.51 -37.06 13.98
C GLY A 79 -10.97 -36.56 12.62
N ASN A 80 -10.70 -35.29 12.30
CA ASN A 80 -10.98 -34.74 10.97
C ASN A 80 -9.74 -34.87 10.06
N THR A 81 -9.96 -35.15 8.79
CA THR A 81 -8.90 -35.23 7.77
C THR A 81 -8.69 -33.86 7.07
N GLN A 82 -9.53 -32.88 7.35
CA GLN A 82 -9.49 -31.58 6.71
C GLN A 82 -9.25 -30.47 7.74
N ASN A 83 -8.41 -29.51 7.34
CA ASN A 83 -8.24 -28.27 8.07
C ASN A 83 -9.44 -27.35 7.82
N THR A 84 -9.73 -26.50 8.80
CA THR A 84 -10.64 -25.37 8.66
C THR A 84 -9.84 -24.10 8.84
N ASP A 85 -9.87 -23.24 7.82
CA ASP A 85 -9.17 -21.97 7.81
C ASP A 85 -10.13 -20.82 8.13
N TYR A 86 -9.71 -19.95 9.04
CA TYR A 86 -10.39 -18.70 9.38
C TYR A 86 -9.48 -17.55 9.00
N THR A 87 -9.85 -16.82 7.96
CA THR A 87 -9.07 -15.68 7.48
C THR A 87 -9.82 -14.39 7.77
N ASP A 88 -9.11 -13.44 8.37
CA ASP A 88 -9.59 -12.06 8.53
C ASP A 88 -8.59 -11.11 7.88
N SER A 89 -9.09 -9.95 7.50
CA SER A 89 -8.29 -8.96 6.79
C SER A 89 -8.53 -7.56 7.33
N PHE A 90 -7.52 -6.73 7.23
CA PHE A 90 -7.56 -5.32 7.59
C PHE A 90 -6.80 -4.49 6.55
N LYS A 91 -7.07 -3.20 6.51
CA LYS A 91 -6.38 -2.27 5.64
C LYS A 91 -5.32 -1.48 6.41
N VAL A 92 -4.18 -1.31 5.77
CA VAL A 92 -3.05 -0.52 6.27
C VAL A 92 -2.70 0.53 5.23
N GLY A 93 -2.62 1.79 5.65
CA GLY A 93 -2.39 2.93 4.76
C GLY A 93 -3.62 3.81 4.59
N LYS A 94 -3.53 4.76 3.68
CA LYS A 94 -4.56 5.78 3.45
C LYS A 94 -5.55 5.32 2.39
N GLU A 95 -6.82 5.11 2.77
CA GLU A 95 -7.85 4.58 1.85
C GLU A 95 -8.11 5.47 0.62
N ASN A 96 -8.02 6.79 0.78
CA ASN A 96 -8.24 7.76 -0.29
C ASN A 96 -6.91 8.42 -0.70
N TYR A 97 -5.85 7.64 -0.84
CA TYR A 97 -4.56 8.16 -1.28
C TYR A 97 -4.67 8.67 -2.72
N GLN A 98 -4.45 9.95 -2.89
CA GLN A 98 -4.51 10.61 -4.19
C GLN A 98 -3.10 10.71 -4.78
N PHE A 99 -2.77 9.80 -5.70
CA PHE A 99 -1.47 9.78 -6.37
C PHE A 99 -1.24 10.99 -7.27
N ILE A 100 -2.28 11.41 -7.98
CA ILE A 100 -2.18 12.46 -8.99
C ILE A 100 -3.41 13.34 -8.96
N GLU A 101 -3.18 14.64 -9.11
CA GLU A 101 -4.22 15.65 -9.23
C GLU A 101 -3.88 16.57 -10.39
N LYS A 102 -4.85 16.89 -11.25
CA LYS A 102 -4.70 17.83 -12.34
C LYS A 102 -5.65 19.01 -12.14
N THR A 103 -5.11 20.20 -12.14
CA THR A 103 -5.87 21.44 -11.94
C THR A 103 -5.61 22.41 -13.08
N CYS A 104 -6.67 23.04 -13.59
CA CYS A 104 -6.57 24.13 -14.54
C CYS A 104 -6.27 25.42 -13.79
N LEU A 105 -5.24 26.12 -14.22
CA LEU A 105 -4.86 27.44 -13.70
C LEU A 105 -5.18 28.53 -14.72
N THR A 106 -5.51 29.70 -14.22
CA THR A 106 -5.67 30.89 -15.09
C THR A 106 -4.31 31.38 -15.54
N THR A 107 -4.20 31.74 -16.81
CA THR A 107 -3.03 32.40 -17.39
C THR A 107 -3.34 33.89 -17.67
N ASN A 108 -2.30 34.69 -17.84
CA ASN A 108 -2.46 36.07 -18.28
C ASN A 108 -2.71 36.19 -19.80
N ASN A 109 -2.58 35.10 -20.53
CA ASN A 109 -2.84 35.00 -21.96
C ASN A 109 -4.17 34.26 -22.20
N SER A 110 -5.16 34.90 -22.79
CA SER A 110 -6.48 34.34 -23.05
C SER A 110 -6.51 33.16 -24.05
N GLN A 111 -5.40 32.97 -24.77
CA GLN A 111 -5.23 31.82 -25.70
C GLN A 111 -4.46 30.67 -25.13
N GLU A 112 -3.99 30.76 -23.88
CA GLU A 112 -3.22 29.73 -23.23
C GLU A 112 -3.92 29.23 -21.97
N VAL A 113 -3.74 27.95 -21.70
CA VAL A 113 -4.21 27.27 -20.49
C VAL A 113 -3.02 26.60 -19.80
N ALA A 114 -2.86 26.90 -18.52
CA ALA A 114 -1.89 26.22 -17.68
C ALA A 114 -2.58 25.07 -16.90
N TRP A 115 -2.00 23.90 -16.97
CA TRP A 115 -2.41 22.73 -16.22
C TRP A 115 -1.35 22.43 -15.18
N GLN A 116 -1.73 22.42 -13.92
CA GLN A 116 -0.86 21.94 -12.84
C GLN A 116 -1.15 20.46 -12.60
N ILE A 117 -0.12 19.62 -12.65
CA ILE A 117 -0.18 18.21 -12.31
C ILE A 117 0.64 18.03 -11.04
N LYS A 118 -0.03 17.66 -9.97
CA LYS A 118 0.56 17.37 -8.66
C LYS A 118 0.60 15.86 -8.47
N ILE A 119 1.78 15.33 -8.18
CA ILE A 119 2.04 13.90 -8.00
C ILE A 119 2.49 13.69 -6.57
N ASN A 120 1.72 12.92 -5.80
CA ASN A 120 2.07 12.55 -4.43
C ASN A 120 2.78 11.18 -4.46
N VAL A 121 4.08 11.21 -4.20
CA VAL A 121 4.90 10.01 -4.13
C VAL A 121 4.83 9.47 -2.70
N PRO A 122 4.42 8.19 -2.50
CA PRO A 122 4.29 7.60 -1.17
C PRO A 122 5.64 7.42 -0.49
N GLU A 123 5.64 7.17 0.82
CA GLU A 123 6.82 7.08 1.68
C GLU A 123 7.89 6.08 1.22
N ASN A 124 7.50 5.03 0.52
CA ASN A 124 8.43 4.05 -0.05
C ASN A 124 9.02 4.47 -1.40
N GLY A 125 8.65 5.65 -1.90
CA GLY A 125 9.01 6.09 -3.24
C GLY A 125 8.37 5.24 -4.34
N ILE A 126 8.78 5.51 -5.59
CA ILE A 126 8.36 4.74 -6.76
C ILE A 126 9.62 4.41 -7.58
N ASN A 127 9.83 3.13 -7.87
CA ASN A 127 11.02 2.68 -8.59
C ASN A 127 11.10 3.18 -10.03
N HIS A 128 9.95 3.36 -10.68
CA HIS A 128 9.86 3.90 -12.03
C HIS A 128 8.51 4.62 -12.21
N LEU A 129 8.54 5.94 -12.10
CA LEU A 129 7.36 6.79 -12.26
C LEU A 129 7.24 7.28 -13.69
N ILE A 130 6.17 6.89 -14.35
CA ILE A 130 5.77 7.42 -15.66
C ILE A 130 4.40 8.08 -15.50
N VAL A 131 4.32 9.36 -15.89
CA VAL A 131 3.07 10.12 -15.89
C VAL A 131 2.65 10.36 -17.33
N LYS A 132 1.38 10.04 -17.63
CA LYS A 132 0.77 10.32 -18.92
C LYS A 132 -0.35 11.34 -18.76
N ASP A 133 -0.37 12.32 -19.63
CA ASP A 133 -1.40 13.35 -19.71
C ASP A 133 -1.96 13.45 -21.12
N ILE A 134 -3.28 13.53 -21.22
CA ILE A 134 -3.93 13.69 -22.52
C ILE A 134 -4.42 15.12 -22.64
N ILE A 135 -3.88 15.86 -23.61
CA ILE A 135 -4.30 17.21 -23.95
C ILE A 135 -5.74 17.18 -24.45
N PRO A 136 -6.63 18.06 -23.95
CA PRO A 136 -7.99 18.19 -24.46
C PRO A 136 -8.02 18.44 -25.96
N GLU A 137 -9.12 18.05 -26.59
CA GLU A 137 -9.37 18.35 -28.01
C GLU A 137 -9.48 19.87 -28.22
N GLY A 138 -8.98 20.39 -29.33
CA GLY A 138 -8.92 21.82 -29.63
C GLY A 138 -7.79 22.55 -28.89
N MET A 139 -6.79 21.82 -28.36
CA MET A 139 -5.62 22.40 -27.71
C MET A 139 -4.33 21.80 -28.24
N ASN A 140 -3.29 22.63 -28.31
CA ASN A 140 -1.95 22.26 -28.69
C ASN A 140 -0.99 22.39 -27.51
N TYR A 141 -0.08 21.42 -27.37
CA TYR A 141 1.01 21.49 -26.39
C TYR A 141 2.00 22.62 -26.75
N LYS A 142 2.41 23.38 -25.75
CA LYS A 142 3.44 24.43 -25.86
C LYS A 142 4.74 24.05 -25.18
N ASN A 143 4.70 23.91 -23.88
CA ASN A 143 5.84 23.56 -23.05
C ASN A 143 5.39 22.96 -21.70
N PHE A 144 6.36 22.47 -20.95
CA PHE A 144 6.16 22.13 -19.54
C PHE A 144 7.34 22.62 -18.70
N GLU A 145 7.11 22.72 -17.40
CA GLU A 145 8.11 23.04 -16.39
C GLU A 145 7.90 22.18 -15.15
N VAL A 146 9.00 21.73 -14.52
CA VAL A 146 8.98 21.10 -13.20
C VAL A 146 9.09 22.22 -12.17
N LEU A 147 8.01 22.47 -11.44
CA LEU A 147 7.96 23.57 -10.46
C LEU A 147 8.63 23.20 -9.14
N SER A 148 8.50 21.94 -8.71
CA SER A 148 9.08 21.44 -7.46
C SER A 148 9.11 19.92 -7.38
N GLY A 149 9.85 19.40 -6.40
CA GLY A 149 9.81 17.99 -5.97
C GLY A 149 10.61 17.02 -6.83
N PHE A 150 11.25 17.48 -7.91
CA PHE A 150 12.11 16.65 -8.74
C PHE A 150 13.34 17.44 -9.19
N ASN A 151 14.51 16.85 -9.03
CA ASN A 151 15.76 17.46 -9.43
C ASN A 151 16.11 17.04 -10.87
N GLY A 152 15.90 17.97 -11.81
CA GLY A 152 16.16 17.74 -13.22
C GLY A 152 14.89 17.84 -14.07
N ILE A 153 14.99 17.32 -15.29
CA ILE A 153 13.90 17.32 -16.28
C ILE A 153 13.59 15.86 -16.58
N PRO A 154 12.32 15.41 -16.45
CA PRO A 154 11.93 14.05 -16.82
C PRO A 154 12.16 13.84 -18.32
N THR A 155 12.42 12.60 -18.71
CA THR A 155 12.40 12.25 -20.13
C THR A 155 10.99 12.47 -20.66
N PHE A 156 10.89 13.33 -21.69
CA PHE A 156 9.61 13.76 -22.24
C PHE A 156 9.41 13.23 -23.65
N SER A 157 8.20 12.80 -23.95
CA SER A 157 7.76 12.50 -25.30
C SER A 157 6.30 12.91 -25.51
N GLN A 158 5.96 13.26 -26.75
CA GLN A 158 4.60 13.52 -27.18
C GLN A 158 4.24 12.60 -28.33
N LYS A 159 3.09 11.98 -28.26
CA LYS A 159 2.49 11.26 -29.38
C LYS A 159 1.03 11.69 -29.50
N ASP A 160 0.70 12.35 -30.61
CA ASP A 160 -0.61 12.98 -30.80
C ASP A 160 -0.94 13.93 -29.64
N ARG A 161 -1.99 13.64 -28.89
CA ARG A 161 -2.40 14.40 -27.72
C ARG A 161 -1.88 13.82 -26.39
N GLU A 162 -1.20 12.68 -26.42
CA GLU A 162 -0.62 12.08 -25.22
C GLU A 162 0.77 12.63 -24.95
N LEU A 163 0.95 13.23 -23.79
CA LEU A 163 2.23 13.62 -23.21
C LEU A 163 2.68 12.55 -22.25
N THR A 164 3.94 12.16 -22.33
CA THR A 164 4.55 11.18 -21.43
C THR A 164 5.77 11.80 -20.75
N PHE A 165 5.78 11.74 -19.41
CA PHE A 165 6.86 12.23 -18.55
C PHE A 165 7.42 11.03 -17.78
N ASP A 166 8.66 10.64 -18.06
CA ASP A 166 9.36 9.57 -17.35
C ASP A 166 10.35 10.17 -16.36
N PHE A 167 10.05 10.03 -15.07
CA PHE A 167 10.85 10.51 -13.95
C PHE A 167 11.87 9.48 -13.47
N GLY A 168 11.77 8.21 -13.93
CA GLY A 168 12.58 7.13 -13.38
C GLY A 168 12.26 6.87 -11.92
N LYS A 169 13.29 6.62 -11.11
CA LYS A 169 13.14 6.40 -9.67
C LYS A 169 12.93 7.72 -8.95
N VAL A 170 11.88 7.78 -8.12
CA VAL A 170 11.56 8.94 -7.27
C VAL A 170 11.39 8.52 -5.82
N ASN A 171 11.80 9.40 -4.90
CA ASN A 171 11.63 9.22 -3.47
C ASN A 171 10.31 9.85 -3.00
N GLU A 172 9.94 9.59 -1.75
CA GLU A 172 8.79 10.24 -1.10
C GLU A 172 8.79 11.74 -1.30
N GLY A 173 7.60 12.29 -1.49
CA GLY A 173 7.38 13.72 -1.60
C GLY A 173 6.28 14.10 -2.57
N THR A 174 6.25 15.37 -2.94
CA THR A 174 5.28 15.89 -3.91
C THR A 174 6.02 16.51 -5.09
N ILE A 175 5.77 15.99 -6.29
CA ILE A 175 6.27 16.55 -7.54
C ILE A 175 5.16 17.41 -8.15
N ILE A 176 5.51 18.62 -8.58
CA ILE A 176 4.57 19.51 -9.26
C ILE A 176 5.15 19.87 -10.63
N ILE A 177 4.41 19.58 -11.68
CA ILE A 177 4.71 20.01 -13.04
C ILE A 177 3.59 20.92 -13.54
N GLN A 178 3.96 21.87 -14.38
CA GLN A 178 3.04 22.72 -15.10
C GLN A 178 3.15 22.45 -16.59
N VAL A 179 2.03 22.24 -17.23
CA VAL A 179 1.93 22.05 -18.69
C VAL A 179 1.19 23.25 -19.26
N ILE A 180 1.73 23.87 -20.28
CA ILE A 180 1.09 24.97 -21.01
C ILE A 180 0.57 24.45 -22.33
N THR A 181 -0.70 24.72 -22.60
CA THR A 181 -1.36 24.45 -23.89
C THR A 181 -1.92 25.75 -24.45
N SER A 182 -2.07 25.83 -25.76
CA SER A 182 -2.80 26.90 -26.45
C SER A 182 -4.07 26.39 -27.08
N LEU A 183 -5.06 27.25 -27.19
CA LEU A 183 -6.23 27.00 -28.08
C LEU A 183 -5.77 26.96 -29.54
N ASP A 184 -6.46 26.17 -30.36
CA ASP A 184 -6.27 26.10 -31.80
C ASP A 184 -6.63 27.43 -32.49
#